data_864b4bedbf3fa754f4b55b6484c6ad58
#
_entry.id   864b4bedbf3fa754f4b55b6484c6ad58
#
_cell.length_a   1.000
_cell.length_b   1.000
_cell.length_c   1.000
_cell.angle_alpha   90.00
_cell.angle_beta   90.00
_cell.angle_gamma   90.00
#
_symmetry.space_group_name_H-M   'P 1'
#
loop_
_entity.id
_entity.type
_entity.pdbx_description
1 polymer ?
#
loop_
_entity_poly.entity_id
_entity_poly.type
_entity_poly.pdbx_seq_one_letter_code
_entity_poly.pdbx_strand_id
1 'polypeptide(L)'
;MALQCGAHLGGARSVLLMQSSGVGNCVNFFSLVAHGRFPFLTFVSMRGDFGEGNAWQLAMGKSTQPVLEASGITCFAVDREEDLIPTARAACTMAYQSDDAIAVLLTQKLLGAKAFPSG
;
A
#
# COMPACT_ATOMS: atom_id res chain seq x y z
N MET A 1 -9.49 -4.79 4.41
CA MET A 1 -10.05 -3.42 4.34
C MET A 1 -11.35 -3.29 5.14
N ALA A 2 -12.40 -4.02 4.87
CA ALA A 2 -13.64 -3.92 5.66
C ALA A 2 -13.40 -4.13 7.17
N LEU A 3 -12.54 -5.07 7.53
CA LEU A 3 -12.12 -5.28 8.92
C LEU A 3 -11.45 -4.05 9.54
N GLN A 4 -10.64 -3.31 8.78
CA GLN A 4 -10.03 -2.06 9.26
C GLN A 4 -11.09 -0.98 9.53
N CYS A 5 -12.06 -0.82 8.64
CA CYS A 5 -13.16 0.11 8.85
C CYS A 5 -13.97 -0.26 10.09
N GLY A 6 -14.27 -1.56 10.28
CA GLY A 6 -14.94 -2.06 11.48
C GLY A 6 -14.10 -1.85 12.75
N ALA A 7 -12.82 -2.08 12.70
CA ALA A 7 -11.90 -1.83 13.81
C ALA A 7 -11.88 -0.34 14.22
N HIS A 8 -11.89 0.56 13.24
CA HIS A 8 -11.98 2.01 13.50
C HIS A 8 -13.29 2.37 14.22
N LEU A 9 -14.42 1.83 13.76
CA LEU A 9 -15.71 2.05 14.44
C LEU A 9 -15.70 1.51 15.87
N GLY A 10 -14.92 0.46 16.15
CA GLY A 10 -14.69 -0.08 17.48
C GLY A 10 -13.64 0.66 18.31
N GLY A 11 -13.05 1.75 17.78
CA GLY A 11 -12.04 2.56 18.46
C GLY A 11 -10.60 2.05 18.32
N ALA A 12 -10.35 1.05 17.46
CA ALA A 12 -9.02 0.50 17.24
C ALA A 12 -8.34 1.11 15.99
N ARG A 13 -7.04 1.32 16.07
CA ARG A 13 -6.20 1.64 14.92
C ARG A 13 -5.64 0.35 14.33
N SER A 14 -5.64 0.24 13.02
CA SER A 14 -5.19 -0.97 12.32
C SER A 14 -4.37 -0.62 11.08
N VAL A 15 -3.49 -1.53 10.68
CA VAL A 15 -2.68 -1.42 9.47
C VAL A 15 -2.91 -2.65 8.62
N LEU A 16 -3.10 -2.46 7.32
CA LEU A 16 -3.15 -3.55 6.36
C LEU A 16 -1.77 -3.75 5.73
N LEU A 17 -1.32 -4.99 5.71
CA LEU A 17 -0.10 -5.39 5.02
C LEU A 17 -0.50 -6.25 3.82
N MET A 18 -0.04 -5.89 2.63
CA MET A 18 -0.33 -6.66 1.41
C MET A 18 0.78 -6.51 0.38
N GLN A 19 0.78 -7.40 -0.59
CA GLN A 19 1.58 -7.27 -1.79
C GLN A 19 0.83 -6.42 -2.83
N SER A 20 1.52 -5.87 -3.82
CA SER A 20 0.92 -5.10 -4.92
C SER A 20 -0.23 -5.83 -5.63
N SER A 21 -0.14 -7.16 -5.80
CA SER A 21 -1.25 -7.96 -6.35
C SER A 21 -2.50 -7.95 -5.46
N GLY A 22 -2.34 -7.80 -4.16
CA GLY A 22 -3.46 -7.66 -3.22
C GLY A 22 -4.24 -6.36 -3.41
N VAL A 23 -3.59 -5.30 -3.87
CA VAL A 23 -4.24 -4.02 -4.20
C VAL A 23 -5.30 -4.23 -5.28
N GLY A 24 -5.01 -5.02 -6.31
CA GLY A 24 -5.98 -5.36 -7.35
C GLY A 24 -7.26 -6.01 -6.82
N ASN A 25 -7.16 -6.82 -5.78
CA ASN A 25 -8.29 -7.45 -5.12
C ASN A 25 -9.08 -6.51 -4.19
N CYS A 26 -8.55 -5.33 -3.90
CA CYS A 26 -9.16 -4.35 -3.00
C CYS A 26 -9.88 -3.21 -3.72
N VAL A 27 -9.77 -3.08 -5.04
CA VAL A 27 -10.16 -1.87 -5.79
C VAL A 27 -11.59 -1.42 -5.47
N ASN A 28 -12.55 -2.34 -5.52
CA ASN A 28 -13.94 -2.01 -5.20
C ASN A 28 -14.12 -1.57 -3.74
N PHE A 29 -13.34 -2.13 -2.82
CA PHE A 29 -13.43 -1.78 -1.40
C PHE A 29 -12.85 -0.40 -1.07
N PHE A 30 -12.05 0.21 -1.94
CA PHE A 30 -11.58 1.58 -1.74
C PHE A 30 -12.73 2.59 -1.72
N SER A 31 -13.85 2.28 -2.37
CA SER A 31 -15.05 3.11 -2.28
C SER A 31 -15.61 3.18 -0.86
N LEU A 32 -15.48 2.11 -0.06
CA LEU A 32 -15.86 2.14 1.34
C LEU A 32 -15.01 3.13 2.15
N VAL A 33 -13.70 3.14 1.92
CA VAL A 33 -12.78 4.08 2.57
C VAL A 33 -13.11 5.51 2.18
N ALA A 34 -13.25 5.78 0.89
CA ALA A 34 -13.51 7.12 0.38
C ALA A 34 -14.89 7.64 0.79
N HIS A 35 -15.94 6.85 0.61
CA HIS A 35 -17.31 7.24 0.91
C HIS A 35 -17.58 7.33 2.42
N GLY A 36 -17.07 6.39 3.17
CA GLY A 36 -17.19 6.37 4.64
C GLY A 36 -16.24 7.30 5.36
N ARG A 37 -15.28 7.89 4.65
CA ARG A 37 -14.20 8.74 5.22
C ARG A 37 -13.46 8.04 6.36
N PHE A 38 -13.18 6.76 6.16
CA PHE A 38 -12.42 6.00 7.14
C PHE A 38 -10.92 6.35 7.04
N PRO A 39 -10.23 6.55 8.17
CA PRO A 39 -8.79 6.55 8.17
C PRO A 39 -8.30 5.18 7.70
N PHE A 40 -7.36 5.19 6.77
CA PHE A 40 -6.84 3.97 6.17
C PHE A 40 -5.32 4.02 6.08
N LEU A 41 -4.65 2.99 6.54
CA LEU A 41 -3.21 2.85 6.41
C LEU A 41 -2.88 1.46 5.89
N THR A 42 -2.11 1.42 4.81
CA THR A 42 -1.57 0.18 4.26
C THR A 42 -0.09 0.31 3.94
N PHE A 43 0.65 -0.79 4.15
CA PHE A 43 1.99 -0.97 3.62
C PHE A 43 1.91 -2.03 2.52
N VAL A 44 2.39 -1.66 1.35
CA VAL A 44 2.34 -2.49 0.15
C VAL A 44 3.74 -2.89 -0.24
N SER A 45 4.06 -4.18 -0.16
CA SER A 45 5.30 -4.70 -0.75
C SER A 45 5.14 -4.77 -2.27
N MET A 46 5.95 -3.97 -2.97
CA MET A 46 5.83 -3.88 -4.42
C MET A 46 6.46 -5.08 -5.13
N ARG A 47 5.82 -5.50 -6.19
CA ARG A 47 6.33 -6.41 -7.22
C ARG A 47 6.12 -5.76 -8.57
N GLY A 48 6.94 -6.11 -9.55
CA GLY A 48 6.79 -5.61 -10.91
C GLY A 48 7.21 -4.15 -11.11
N ASP A 49 7.97 -3.55 -10.19
CA ASP A 49 8.41 -2.17 -10.25
C ASP A 49 9.92 -2.03 -10.52
N PHE A 50 10.76 -2.94 -10.02
CA PHE A 50 12.20 -2.86 -10.23
C PHE A 50 12.84 -4.25 -10.21
N GLY A 51 13.49 -4.64 -11.32
CA GLY A 51 14.22 -5.91 -11.42
C GLY A 51 13.34 -7.16 -11.32
N GLU A 52 12.08 -7.06 -11.65
CA GLU A 52 11.13 -8.18 -11.55
C GLU A 52 11.36 -9.22 -12.64
N GLY A 53 11.62 -10.45 -12.23
CA GLY A 53 11.78 -11.58 -13.15
C GLY A 53 10.50 -12.32 -13.48
N ASN A 54 9.42 -12.08 -12.75
CA ASN A 54 8.12 -12.71 -12.99
C ASN A 54 7.21 -11.78 -13.79
N ALA A 55 7.03 -12.07 -15.09
CA ALA A 55 6.23 -11.25 -15.99
C ALA A 55 4.77 -11.05 -15.53
N TRP A 56 4.20 -12.00 -14.77
CA TRP A 56 2.84 -11.91 -14.23
C TRP A 56 2.67 -10.75 -13.23
N GLN A 57 3.75 -10.27 -12.62
CA GLN A 57 3.71 -9.18 -11.65
C GLN A 57 3.79 -7.79 -12.31
N LEU A 58 4.21 -7.70 -13.58
CA LEU A 58 4.50 -6.43 -14.24
C LEU A 58 3.27 -5.53 -14.39
N ALA A 59 2.13 -6.10 -14.78
CA ALA A 59 0.90 -5.35 -14.99
C ALA A 59 0.41 -4.70 -13.68
N MET A 60 0.33 -5.50 -12.61
CA MET A 60 -0.08 -5.00 -11.29
C MET A 60 0.95 -4.05 -10.69
N GLY A 61 2.24 -4.32 -10.86
CA GLY A 61 3.29 -3.41 -10.37
C GLY A 61 3.14 -2.01 -10.94
N LYS A 62 2.90 -1.91 -12.25
CA LYS A 62 2.68 -0.62 -12.92
C LYS A 62 1.37 0.05 -12.54
N SER A 63 0.33 -0.73 -12.23
CA SER A 63 -1.02 -0.22 -11.96
C SER A 63 -1.25 0.15 -10.50
N THR A 64 -0.47 -0.39 -9.59
CA THR A 64 -0.73 -0.29 -8.14
C THR A 64 -0.84 1.15 -7.67
N GLN A 65 0.16 1.98 -7.89
CA GLN A 65 0.13 3.37 -7.46
C GLN A 65 -0.96 4.19 -8.19
N PRO A 66 -1.07 4.14 -9.54
CA PRO A 66 -2.16 4.84 -10.24
C PRO A 66 -3.56 4.47 -9.76
N VAL A 67 -3.80 3.20 -9.46
CA VAL A 67 -5.11 2.72 -8.96
C VAL A 67 -5.40 3.25 -7.55
N LEU A 68 -4.41 3.22 -6.67
CA LEU A 68 -4.54 3.77 -5.32
C LEU A 68 -4.83 5.27 -5.37
N GLU A 69 -4.06 6.03 -6.15
CA GLU A 69 -4.23 7.47 -6.29
C GLU A 69 -5.58 7.84 -6.92
N ALA A 70 -6.00 7.11 -7.96
CA ALA A 70 -7.32 7.29 -8.57
C ALA A 70 -8.48 6.99 -7.60
N SER A 71 -8.21 6.17 -6.58
CA SER A 71 -9.16 5.85 -5.52
C SER A 71 -9.13 6.83 -4.33
N GLY A 72 -8.33 7.91 -4.43
CA GLY A 72 -8.22 8.93 -3.40
C GLY A 72 -7.24 8.58 -2.26
N ILE A 73 -6.35 7.60 -2.48
CA ILE A 73 -5.35 7.19 -1.49
C ILE A 73 -4.02 7.87 -1.79
N THR A 74 -3.47 8.59 -0.83
CA THR A 74 -2.16 9.23 -0.95
C THR A 74 -1.06 8.17 -0.84
N CYS A 75 -0.13 8.16 -1.81
CA CYS A 75 0.94 7.17 -1.89
C CYS A 75 2.31 7.78 -1.57
N PHE A 76 3.09 7.09 -0.75
CA PHE A 76 4.49 7.37 -0.49
C PHE A 76 5.34 6.17 -0.87
N ALA A 77 6.23 6.33 -1.85
CA ALA A 77 7.19 5.30 -2.22
C ALA A 77 8.43 5.37 -1.33
N VAL A 78 8.91 4.23 -0.87
CA VAL A 78 10.13 4.09 -0.08
C VAL A 78 11.11 3.22 -0.84
N ASP A 79 12.18 3.84 -1.32
CA ASP A 79 13.25 3.21 -2.10
C ASP A 79 14.49 2.87 -1.26
N ARG A 80 14.67 3.51 -0.10
CA ARG A 80 15.86 3.42 0.74
C ARG A 80 15.49 3.17 2.19
N GLU A 81 16.33 2.43 2.88
CA GLU A 81 16.10 2.03 4.28
C GLU A 81 15.98 3.24 5.23
N GLU A 82 16.82 4.27 5.03
CA GLU A 82 16.80 5.47 5.86
C GLU A 82 15.49 6.25 5.80
N ASP A 83 14.72 6.10 4.71
CA ASP A 83 13.44 6.79 4.53
C ASP A 83 12.24 6.02 5.13
N LEU A 84 12.44 4.75 5.53
CA LEU A 84 11.35 3.88 5.97
C LEU A 84 10.67 4.39 7.25
N ILE A 85 11.43 4.62 8.30
CA ILE A 85 10.88 5.04 9.60
C ILE A 85 10.27 6.45 9.54
N PRO A 86 10.92 7.46 8.94
CA PRO A 86 10.30 8.78 8.77
C PRO A 86 9.00 8.73 7.98
N THR A 87 8.95 7.97 6.89
CA THR A 87 7.74 7.83 6.06
C THR A 87 6.63 7.09 6.81
N ALA A 88 6.96 6.01 7.52
CA ALA A 88 5.99 5.27 8.30
C ALA A 88 5.35 6.14 9.40
N ARG A 89 6.16 6.97 10.09
CA ARG A 89 5.65 7.92 11.09
C ARG A 89 4.72 8.96 10.48
N ALA A 90 5.13 9.55 9.37
CA ALA A 90 4.31 10.53 8.65
C ALA A 90 2.98 9.91 8.19
N ALA A 91 3.02 8.71 7.63
CA ALA A 91 1.84 7.96 7.18
C ALA A 91 0.87 7.68 8.34
N CYS A 92 1.38 7.25 9.49
CA CYS A 92 0.56 7.04 10.70
C CYS A 92 -0.10 8.34 11.18
N THR A 93 0.65 9.44 11.18
CA THR A 93 0.12 10.76 11.57
C THR A 93 -0.99 11.21 10.63
N MET A 94 -0.77 11.13 9.32
CA MET A 94 -1.77 11.53 8.33
C MET A 94 -3.03 10.65 8.41
N ALA A 95 -2.86 9.34 8.51
CA ALA A 95 -3.98 8.42 8.58
C ALA A 95 -4.83 8.65 9.86
N TYR A 96 -4.20 8.76 11.03
CA TYR A 96 -4.93 8.69 12.30
C TYR A 96 -5.07 10.01 13.07
N GLN A 97 -4.42 11.08 12.62
CA GLN A 97 -4.62 12.42 13.16
C GLN A 97 -5.34 13.35 12.18
N SER A 98 -5.23 13.05 10.86
CA SER A 98 -5.88 13.83 9.81
C SER A 98 -7.01 13.07 9.11
N ASP A 99 -7.32 11.86 9.55
CA ASP A 99 -8.36 10.98 8.98
C ASP A 99 -8.20 10.77 7.47
N ASP A 100 -6.96 10.59 7.01
CA ASP A 100 -6.63 10.42 5.59
C ASP A 100 -6.41 8.93 5.23
N ALA A 101 -6.43 8.64 3.94
CA ALA A 101 -6.15 7.30 3.41
C ALA A 101 -4.75 7.28 2.80
N ILE A 102 -3.86 6.48 3.38
CA ILE A 102 -2.43 6.47 3.06
C ILE A 102 -1.95 5.07 2.70
N ALA A 103 -1.16 4.99 1.63
CA ALA A 103 -0.41 3.80 1.24
C ALA A 103 1.09 4.09 1.23
N VAL A 104 1.85 3.26 1.94
CA VAL A 104 3.32 3.28 1.87
C VAL A 104 3.74 2.13 0.96
N LEU A 105 4.38 2.47 -0.16
CA LEU A 105 4.82 1.53 -1.18
C LEU A 105 6.29 1.16 -0.92
N LEU A 106 6.53 -0.06 -0.48
CA LEU A 106 7.89 -0.58 -0.26
C LEU A 106 8.38 -1.16 -1.58
N THR A 107 9.27 -0.42 -2.26
CA THR A 107 9.71 -0.76 -3.61
C THR A 107 10.66 -1.96 -3.66
N GLN A 108 10.84 -2.57 -4.82
CA GLN A 108 11.83 -3.63 -4.99
C GLN A 108 13.27 -3.10 -4.92
N LYS A 109 13.51 -1.81 -5.03
CA LYS A 109 14.82 -1.21 -4.71
C LYS A 109 15.15 -1.36 -3.22
N LEU A 110 14.14 -1.19 -2.36
CA LEU A 110 14.28 -1.39 -0.91
C LEU A 110 14.33 -2.88 -0.55
N LEU A 111 13.38 -3.66 -1.07
CA LEU A 111 13.17 -5.06 -0.66
C LEU A 111 14.12 -6.04 -1.36
N GLY A 112 14.72 -5.63 -2.45
CA GLY A 112 15.46 -6.50 -3.36
C GLY A 112 14.54 -7.23 -4.35
N ALA A 113 15.06 -7.51 -5.56
CA ALA A 113 14.38 -8.32 -6.56
C ALA A 113 14.51 -9.80 -6.21
N LYS A 114 13.41 -10.57 -6.33
CA LYS A 114 13.48 -12.02 -6.18
C LYS A 114 14.30 -12.62 -7.33
N ALA A 115 15.40 -13.25 -7.00
CA ALA A 115 16.09 -14.12 -7.94
C ALA A 115 15.30 -15.44 -8.06
N PHE A 116 14.92 -15.79 -9.28
CA PHE A 116 14.43 -17.13 -9.57
C PHE A 116 15.64 -17.97 -9.96
N PRO A 117 15.82 -19.19 -9.39
CA PRO A 117 16.84 -20.09 -9.89
C PRO A 117 16.58 -20.33 -11.38
N SER A 118 17.57 -20.07 -12.21
CA SER A 118 17.55 -20.52 -13.60
C SER A 118 17.48 -22.04 -13.57
N GLY A 119 16.34 -22.59 -13.96
CA GLY A 119 16.17 -24.03 -14.16
C GLY A 119 17.04 -24.53 -15.32
#